data_e8096017d6b4a84297a0e0296d4b96d1
#
_entry.id   e8096017d6b4a84297a0e0296d4b96d1
#
_cell.length_a   1.000
_cell.length_b   1.000
_cell.length_c   1.000
_cell.angle_alpha   90.00
_cell.angle_beta   90.00
_cell.angle_gamma   90.00
#
_symmetry.space_group_name_H-M   'P 1'
#
loop_
_entity.id
_entity.type
_entity.pdbx_description
1 polymer ?
#
loop_
_entity_poly.entity_id
_entity_poly.type
_entity_poly.pdbx_seq_one_letter_code
_entity_poly.pdbx_strand_id
1 'polypeptide(L)'
;MLNGTNFKDWKRNLLIVLGCMDLDHALRNEQPAPLTKESSHDDKREFERWDRSNRMSLMIMKHNIPEAFWGTESEGITMAKNFLEQIEERFAKNDKVEMTTLLGSLMNMKYKDQGNVREYIMEMHRIVSRLRTLKIELSDDVLVLMVLLTLPPQFNQFKISYNCQKEKWTLNELISHCVQEEERLKKDKTRKCSFGHYS
;
A
#
# COMPACT_ATOMS: atom_id res chain seq x y z
N MET A 1 -2.86 16.06 7.55
CA MET A 1 -2.73 15.25 8.77
C MET A 1 -2.29 13.85 8.41
N LEU A 2 -1.38 13.25 9.18
CA LEU A 2 -0.95 11.87 8.98
C LEU A 2 -2.07 10.89 9.34
N ASN A 3 -2.23 9.84 8.52
CA ASN A 3 -3.12 8.71 8.81
C ASN A 3 -2.38 7.39 8.52
N GLY A 4 -3.00 6.26 8.79
CA GLY A 4 -2.36 4.93 8.66
C GLY A 4 -1.88 4.55 7.24
N THR A 5 -2.23 5.32 6.20
CA THR A 5 -1.98 4.93 4.80
C THR A 5 -1.25 5.98 3.96
N ASN A 6 -1.12 7.22 4.44
CA ASN A 6 -0.60 8.35 3.66
C ASN A 6 0.82 8.81 4.07
N PHE A 7 1.57 8.00 4.80
CA PHE A 7 2.87 8.41 5.36
C PHE A 7 3.84 8.95 4.29
N LYS A 8 3.96 8.30 3.14
CA LYS A 8 4.90 8.72 2.07
C LYS A 8 4.56 10.11 1.52
N ASP A 9 3.27 10.35 1.25
CA ASP A 9 2.81 11.65 0.76
C ASP A 9 2.89 12.72 1.85
N TRP A 10 2.53 12.36 3.08
CA TRP A 10 2.67 13.24 4.23
C TRP A 10 4.13 13.64 4.45
N LYS A 11 5.08 12.69 4.47
CA LYS A 11 6.53 12.96 4.62
C LYS A 11 7.04 13.87 3.52
N ARG A 12 6.68 13.60 2.26
CA ARG A 12 7.08 14.45 1.13
C ARG A 12 6.59 15.88 1.29
N ASN A 13 5.32 16.07 1.61
CA ASN A 13 4.72 17.38 1.81
C ASN A 13 5.32 18.10 3.02
N LEU A 14 5.57 17.38 4.12
CA LEU A 14 6.27 17.91 5.29
C LEU A 14 7.65 18.49 4.91
N LEU A 15 8.47 17.71 4.20
CA LEU A 15 9.81 18.14 3.80
C LEU A 15 9.79 19.35 2.86
N ILE A 16 8.80 19.42 1.96
CA ILE A 16 8.60 20.62 1.11
C ILE A 16 8.30 21.85 1.96
N VAL A 17 7.35 21.74 2.89
CA VAL A 17 6.97 22.86 3.77
C VAL A 17 8.14 23.31 4.63
N LEU A 18 8.85 22.38 5.26
CA LEU A 18 10.02 22.70 6.10
C LEU A 18 11.13 23.34 5.28
N GLY A 19 11.37 22.86 4.06
CA GLY A 19 12.34 23.45 3.13
C GLY A 19 11.97 24.88 2.70
N CYS A 20 10.69 25.11 2.36
CA CYS A 20 10.20 26.46 2.01
C CYS A 20 10.33 27.46 3.18
N MET A 21 10.32 26.97 4.43
CA MET A 21 10.43 27.79 5.63
C MET A 21 11.90 27.89 6.16
N ASP A 22 12.87 27.29 5.48
CA ASP A 22 14.27 27.13 5.94
C ASP A 22 14.38 26.48 7.33
N LEU A 23 13.50 25.51 7.60
CA LEU A 23 13.43 24.76 8.85
C LEU A 23 13.92 23.32 8.75
N ASP A 24 14.37 22.88 7.57
CA ASP A 24 14.85 21.51 7.34
C ASP A 24 16.35 21.31 7.65
N HIS A 25 17.04 22.38 8.13
CA HIS A 25 18.47 22.37 8.41
C HIS A 25 18.87 21.26 9.39
N ALA A 26 18.17 21.12 10.51
CA ALA A 26 18.42 20.09 11.52
C ALA A 26 18.05 18.65 11.06
N LEU A 27 17.27 18.50 10.01
CA LEU A 27 16.98 17.19 9.40
C LEU A 27 18.11 16.74 8.47
N ARG A 28 18.85 17.68 7.88
CA ARG A 28 19.94 17.43 6.94
C ARG A 28 21.32 17.39 7.59
N ASN A 29 21.52 18.14 8.68
CA ASN A 29 22.80 18.29 9.33
C ASN A 29 22.77 17.73 10.74
N GLU A 30 23.92 17.25 11.20
CA GLU A 30 24.08 16.81 12.58
C GLU A 30 24.08 18.00 13.54
N GLN A 31 23.83 17.72 14.81
CA GLN A 31 23.85 18.73 15.85
C GLN A 31 25.27 19.32 15.97
N PRO A 32 25.45 20.64 15.91
CA PRO A 32 26.72 21.27 16.16
C PRO A 32 27.22 21.01 17.59
N ALA A 33 28.52 21.12 17.79
CA ALA A 33 29.12 20.96 19.11
C ALA A 33 28.51 21.93 20.13
N PRO A 34 28.38 21.52 21.40
CA PRO A 34 27.86 22.39 22.46
C PRO A 34 28.66 23.68 22.57
N LEU A 35 27.98 24.79 22.76
CA LEU A 35 28.62 26.09 22.89
C LEU A 35 29.46 26.16 24.18
N THR A 36 30.69 26.66 24.04
CA THR A 36 31.61 26.95 25.13
C THR A 36 31.88 28.45 25.23
N LYS A 37 32.59 28.88 26.27
CA LYS A 37 33.00 30.29 26.41
C LYS A 37 33.94 30.75 25.28
N GLU A 38 34.61 29.81 24.63
CA GLU A 38 35.61 30.04 23.57
C GLU A 38 34.98 29.89 22.16
N SER A 39 33.71 29.54 22.06
CA SER A 39 33.02 29.39 20.78
C SER A 39 32.97 30.70 20.02
N SER A 40 33.31 30.63 18.72
CA SER A 40 33.29 31.76 17.81
C SER A 40 31.87 32.31 17.60
N HIS A 41 31.76 33.49 17.01
CA HIS A 41 30.47 34.07 16.65
C HIS A 41 29.76 33.23 15.58
N ASP A 42 30.51 32.62 14.69
CA ASP A 42 29.96 31.77 13.63
C ASP A 42 29.45 30.44 14.21
N ASP A 43 30.14 29.82 15.18
CA ASP A 43 29.66 28.62 15.88
C ASP A 43 28.36 28.89 16.61
N LYS A 44 28.20 30.06 17.23
CA LYS A 44 26.96 30.46 17.91
C LYS A 44 25.80 30.61 16.93
N ARG A 45 26.03 31.25 15.80
CA ARG A 45 25.04 31.43 14.75
C ARG A 45 24.57 30.09 14.18
N GLU A 46 25.52 29.17 13.91
CA GLU A 46 25.22 27.86 13.36
C GLU A 46 24.45 27.02 14.39
N PHE A 47 24.82 27.05 15.66
CA PHE A 47 24.09 26.37 16.73
C PHE A 47 22.68 26.93 16.89
N GLU A 48 22.48 28.24 16.90
CA GLU A 48 21.18 28.89 17.00
C GLU A 48 20.27 28.55 15.80
N ARG A 49 20.85 28.52 14.60
CA ARG A 49 20.14 28.14 13.38
C ARG A 49 19.68 26.68 13.44
N TRP A 50 20.58 25.80 13.85
CA TRP A 50 20.28 24.38 14.00
C TRP A 50 19.21 24.15 15.08
N ASP A 51 19.36 24.74 16.26
CA ASP A 51 18.43 24.62 17.38
C ASP A 51 17.02 25.11 17.00
N ARG A 52 16.95 26.27 16.36
CA ARG A 52 15.66 26.80 15.85
C ARG A 52 15.03 25.85 14.86
N SER A 53 15.81 25.35 13.90
CA SER A 53 15.33 24.38 12.90
C SER A 53 14.81 23.11 13.58
N ASN A 54 15.59 22.53 14.49
CA ASN A 54 15.22 21.32 15.24
C ASN A 54 13.91 21.50 16.01
N ARG A 55 13.82 22.55 16.82
CA ARG A 55 12.66 22.82 17.65
C ARG A 55 11.39 23.06 16.83
N MET A 56 11.47 23.90 15.80
CA MET A 56 10.32 24.24 14.97
C MET A 56 9.84 23.04 14.15
N SER A 57 10.77 22.27 13.54
CA SER A 57 10.42 21.06 12.80
C SER A 57 9.76 20.02 13.68
N LEU A 58 10.28 19.81 14.89
CA LEU A 58 9.68 18.88 15.85
C LEU A 58 8.26 19.31 16.26
N MET A 59 8.03 20.59 16.52
CA MET A 59 6.70 21.12 16.85
C MET A 59 5.71 20.94 15.68
N ILE A 60 6.13 21.24 14.45
CA ILE A 60 5.30 21.09 13.26
C ILE A 60 4.95 19.61 13.05
N MET A 61 5.92 18.69 13.19
CA MET A 61 5.68 17.26 13.09
C MET A 61 4.69 16.77 14.14
N LYS A 62 4.93 17.09 15.42
CA LYS A 62 4.04 16.71 16.53
C LYS A 62 2.63 17.24 16.33
N HIS A 63 2.46 18.46 15.84
CA HIS A 63 1.12 19.01 15.58
C HIS A 63 0.38 18.29 14.44
N ASN A 64 1.09 17.80 13.42
CA ASN A 64 0.51 17.17 12.25
C ASN A 64 0.38 15.64 12.33
N ILE A 65 0.87 15.04 13.41
CA ILE A 65 0.77 13.60 13.67
C ILE A 65 -0.18 13.37 14.84
N PRO A 66 -1.27 12.61 14.67
CA PRO A 66 -2.12 12.23 15.79
C PRO A 66 -1.35 11.46 16.87
N GLU A 67 -1.67 11.69 18.14
CA GLU A 67 -1.00 11.05 19.28
C GLU A 67 -0.97 9.51 19.19
N ALA A 68 -2.00 8.90 18.61
CA ALA A 68 -2.05 7.46 18.38
C ALA A 68 -0.85 6.91 17.57
N PHE A 69 -0.18 7.76 16.79
CA PHE A 69 1.01 7.38 16.01
C PHE A 69 2.33 7.71 16.70
N TRP A 70 2.34 8.47 17.81
CA TRP A 70 3.60 8.78 18.50
C TRP A 70 4.13 7.59 19.28
N GLY A 71 3.29 6.93 20.09
CA GLY A 71 3.68 5.95 21.12
C GLY A 71 4.42 6.59 22.28
N THR A 72 4.45 5.91 23.38
CA THR A 72 5.09 6.35 24.64
C THR A 72 6.59 6.66 24.50
N GLU A 73 7.26 5.98 23.58
CA GLU A 73 8.70 6.17 23.33
C GLU A 73 9.04 7.49 22.64
N SER A 74 8.07 8.12 21.96
CA SER A 74 8.29 9.37 21.22
C SER A 74 8.17 10.63 22.08
N GLU A 75 7.64 10.53 23.29
CA GLU A 75 7.45 11.68 24.19
C GLU A 75 8.79 12.31 24.62
N GLY A 76 9.82 11.50 24.84
CA GLY A 76 11.15 11.94 25.25
C GLY A 76 12.07 12.41 24.12
N ILE A 77 11.65 12.34 22.86
CA ILE A 77 12.51 12.72 21.74
C ILE A 77 12.57 14.24 21.59
N THR A 78 13.81 14.76 21.66
CA THR A 78 14.12 16.19 21.51
C THR A 78 14.66 16.54 20.13
N MET A 79 15.10 15.56 19.33
CA MET A 79 15.65 15.76 17.99
C MET A 79 14.60 15.46 16.92
N ALA A 80 14.38 16.43 16.05
CA ALA A 80 13.41 16.33 14.94
C ALA A 80 13.72 15.18 13.98
N LYS A 81 15.02 14.98 13.68
CA LYS A 81 15.50 13.87 12.83
C LYS A 81 15.14 12.52 13.42
N ASN A 82 15.46 12.28 14.68
CA ASN A 82 15.19 11.01 15.37
C ASN A 82 13.68 10.74 15.48
N PHE A 83 12.91 11.81 15.71
CA PHE A 83 11.45 11.71 15.75
C PHE A 83 10.87 11.26 14.39
N LEU A 84 11.33 11.87 13.29
CA LEU A 84 10.91 11.51 11.95
C LEU A 84 11.30 10.07 11.59
N GLU A 85 12.53 9.66 11.92
CA GLU A 85 13.04 8.30 11.71
C GLU A 85 12.21 7.26 12.48
N GLN A 86 11.86 7.53 13.72
CA GLN A 86 11.05 6.63 14.54
C GLN A 86 9.61 6.47 13.98
N ILE A 87 9.02 7.57 13.52
CA ILE A 87 7.72 7.50 12.84
C ILE A 87 7.84 6.68 11.53
N GLU A 88 8.90 6.90 10.75
CA GLU A 88 9.16 6.14 9.52
C GLU A 88 9.30 4.63 9.77
N GLU A 89 10.03 4.22 10.80
CA GLU A 89 10.17 2.81 11.19
C GLU A 89 8.85 2.16 11.56
N ARG A 90 7.96 2.89 12.26
CA ARG A 90 6.62 2.39 12.58
C ARG A 90 5.80 2.13 11.34
N PHE A 91 5.81 3.08 10.40
CA PHE A 91 5.08 2.90 9.15
C PHE A 91 5.68 1.80 8.29
N ALA A 92 7.01 1.62 8.30
CA ALA A 92 7.66 0.50 7.62
C ALA A 92 7.29 -0.87 8.23
N LYS A 93 7.11 -0.98 9.55
CA LYS A 93 6.60 -2.20 10.20
C LYS A 93 5.15 -2.47 9.81
N ASN A 94 4.29 -1.44 9.80
CA ASN A 94 2.90 -1.58 9.38
C ASN A 94 2.79 -2.00 7.91
N ASP A 95 3.60 -1.43 7.01
CA ASP A 95 3.66 -1.83 5.61
C ASP A 95 3.97 -3.33 5.46
N LYS A 96 4.90 -3.89 6.26
CA LYS A 96 5.21 -5.33 6.23
C LYS A 96 4.04 -6.21 6.66
N VAL A 97 3.36 -5.82 7.74
CA VAL A 97 2.17 -6.56 8.22
C VAL A 97 1.06 -6.50 7.18
N GLU A 98 0.80 -5.33 6.60
CA GLU A 98 -0.19 -5.16 5.53
C GLU A 98 0.16 -6.00 4.29
N MET A 99 1.42 -5.97 3.84
CA MET A 99 1.89 -6.81 2.73
C MET A 99 1.63 -8.30 2.97
N THR A 100 2.00 -8.80 4.16
CA THR A 100 1.80 -10.22 4.50
C THR A 100 0.32 -10.59 4.52
N THR A 101 -0.53 -9.73 5.07
CA THR A 101 -1.98 -9.93 5.13
C THR A 101 -2.60 -9.95 3.74
N LEU A 102 -2.24 -8.98 2.89
CA LEU A 102 -2.74 -8.88 1.51
C LEU A 102 -2.30 -10.06 0.65
N LEU A 103 -1.02 -10.47 0.74
CA LEU A 103 -0.52 -11.66 0.05
C LEU A 103 -1.23 -12.92 0.53
N GLY A 104 -1.39 -13.09 1.85
CA GLY A 104 -2.15 -14.21 2.41
C GLY A 104 -3.59 -14.24 1.92
N SER A 105 -4.27 -13.09 1.87
CA SER A 105 -5.61 -12.97 1.31
C SER A 105 -5.64 -13.37 -0.16
N LEU A 106 -4.72 -12.84 -0.97
CA LEU A 106 -4.63 -13.11 -2.40
C LEU A 106 -4.40 -14.61 -2.69
N MET A 107 -3.51 -15.26 -1.93
CA MET A 107 -3.20 -16.70 -2.09
C MET A 107 -4.36 -17.61 -1.66
N ASN A 108 -5.17 -17.18 -0.71
CA ASN A 108 -6.31 -17.95 -0.21
C ASN A 108 -7.62 -17.65 -0.94
N MET A 109 -7.64 -16.65 -1.83
CA MET A 109 -8.81 -16.34 -2.64
C MET A 109 -9.16 -17.51 -3.57
N LYS A 110 -10.44 -17.92 -3.54
CA LYS A 110 -10.99 -18.89 -4.47
C LYS A 110 -12.39 -18.42 -4.88
N TYR A 111 -12.68 -18.47 -6.16
CA TYR A 111 -14.02 -18.17 -6.63
C TYR A 111 -15.00 -19.25 -6.15
N LYS A 112 -15.99 -18.83 -5.38
CA LYS A 112 -17.10 -19.68 -4.93
C LYS A 112 -18.26 -19.52 -5.89
N ASP A 113 -18.78 -20.61 -6.40
CA ASP A 113 -19.80 -20.71 -7.45
C ASP A 113 -21.14 -19.96 -7.18
N GLN A 114 -21.26 -19.28 -6.07
CA GLN A 114 -22.46 -18.52 -5.65
C GLN A 114 -22.31 -17.00 -5.78
N GLY A 115 -21.24 -16.51 -6.41
CA GLY A 115 -20.95 -15.09 -6.54
C GLY A 115 -21.04 -14.59 -7.98
N ASN A 116 -20.58 -13.36 -8.17
CA ASN A 116 -20.37 -12.73 -9.45
C ASN A 116 -18.87 -12.78 -9.77
N VAL A 117 -18.50 -13.44 -10.87
CA VAL A 117 -17.09 -13.59 -11.26
C VAL A 117 -16.39 -12.25 -11.48
N ARG A 118 -17.13 -11.25 -11.97
CA ARG A 118 -16.63 -9.88 -12.15
C ARG A 118 -16.21 -9.26 -10.82
N GLU A 119 -17.06 -9.34 -9.80
CA GLU A 119 -16.76 -8.79 -8.46
C GLU A 119 -15.55 -9.48 -7.84
N TYR A 120 -15.45 -10.80 -8.01
CA TYR A 120 -14.31 -11.57 -7.57
C TYR A 120 -13.00 -11.11 -8.22
N ILE A 121 -12.98 -10.90 -9.54
CA ILE A 121 -11.79 -10.42 -10.26
C ILE A 121 -11.44 -8.99 -9.85
N MET A 122 -12.44 -8.13 -9.66
CA MET A 122 -12.22 -6.76 -9.21
C MET A 122 -11.64 -6.69 -7.80
N GLU A 123 -12.07 -7.59 -6.91
CA GLU A 123 -11.48 -7.67 -5.57
C GLU A 123 -10.01 -8.14 -5.61
N MET A 124 -9.68 -9.14 -6.43
CA MET A 124 -8.28 -9.52 -6.69
C MET A 124 -7.45 -8.35 -7.20
N HIS A 125 -7.98 -7.63 -8.19
CA HIS A 125 -7.31 -6.46 -8.76
C HIS A 125 -7.08 -5.36 -7.70
N ARG A 126 -8.05 -5.13 -6.81
CA ARG A 126 -7.92 -4.17 -5.70
C ARG A 126 -6.77 -4.54 -4.77
N ILE A 127 -6.65 -5.83 -4.40
CA ILE A 127 -5.55 -6.33 -3.55
C ILE A 127 -4.20 -6.16 -4.26
N VAL A 128 -4.12 -6.55 -5.54
CA VAL A 128 -2.89 -6.40 -6.35
C VAL A 128 -2.50 -4.94 -6.48
N SER A 129 -3.46 -4.04 -6.73
CA SER A 129 -3.22 -2.60 -6.81
C SER A 129 -2.66 -2.06 -5.49
N ARG A 130 -3.18 -2.52 -4.35
CA ARG A 130 -2.65 -2.13 -3.03
C ARG A 130 -1.24 -2.67 -2.81
N LEU A 131 -0.95 -3.92 -3.18
CA LEU A 131 0.39 -4.49 -3.11
C LEU A 131 1.41 -3.70 -3.96
N ARG A 132 1.00 -3.24 -5.15
CA ARG A 132 1.83 -2.36 -5.99
C ARG A 132 2.18 -1.04 -5.29
N THR A 133 1.24 -0.43 -4.56
CA THR A 133 1.55 0.79 -3.77
C THR A 133 2.55 0.52 -2.65
N LEU A 134 2.60 -0.72 -2.15
CA LEU A 134 3.58 -1.20 -1.18
C LEU A 134 4.89 -1.71 -1.82
N LYS A 135 5.11 -1.41 -3.11
CA LYS A 135 6.30 -1.79 -3.90
C LYS A 135 6.45 -3.30 -4.18
N ILE A 136 5.38 -4.07 -4.11
CA ILE A 136 5.35 -5.44 -4.64
C ILE A 136 4.87 -5.37 -6.08
N GLU A 137 5.77 -5.57 -7.04
CA GLU A 137 5.44 -5.53 -8.46
C GLU A 137 4.79 -6.85 -8.89
N LEU A 138 3.50 -6.79 -9.14
CA LEU A 138 2.73 -7.85 -9.76
C LEU A 138 2.21 -7.35 -11.10
N SER A 139 2.63 -7.99 -12.20
CA SER A 139 2.14 -7.62 -13.53
C SER A 139 0.68 -8.01 -13.73
N ASP A 140 0.02 -7.39 -14.72
CA ASP A 140 -1.35 -7.77 -15.09
C ASP A 140 -1.41 -9.19 -15.64
N ASP A 141 -0.35 -9.66 -16.31
CA ASP A 141 -0.24 -11.06 -16.76
C ASP A 141 -0.30 -12.05 -15.58
N VAL A 142 0.39 -11.74 -14.47
CA VAL A 142 0.35 -12.58 -13.27
C VAL A 142 -1.06 -12.57 -12.67
N LEU A 143 -1.73 -11.42 -12.64
CA LEU A 143 -3.11 -11.33 -12.15
C LEU A 143 -4.06 -12.19 -13.00
N VAL A 144 -3.95 -12.13 -14.34
CA VAL A 144 -4.74 -12.98 -15.25
C VAL A 144 -4.55 -14.46 -14.93
N LEU A 145 -3.29 -14.90 -14.78
CA LEU A 145 -2.98 -16.30 -14.44
C LEU A 145 -3.53 -16.69 -13.07
N MET A 146 -3.42 -15.82 -12.07
CA MET A 146 -3.97 -16.07 -10.74
C MET A 146 -5.50 -16.25 -10.78
N VAL A 147 -6.21 -15.38 -11.50
CA VAL A 147 -7.65 -15.53 -11.69
C VAL A 147 -7.97 -16.90 -12.29
N LEU A 148 -7.34 -17.27 -13.39
CA LEU A 148 -7.58 -18.55 -14.06
C LEU A 148 -7.30 -19.75 -13.15
N LEU A 149 -6.26 -19.70 -12.33
CA LEU A 149 -5.93 -20.76 -11.37
C LEU A 149 -6.97 -20.93 -10.26
N THR A 150 -7.61 -19.85 -9.85
CA THR A 150 -8.55 -19.82 -8.73
C THR A 150 -10.00 -20.10 -9.13
N LEU A 151 -10.30 -20.12 -10.44
CA LEU A 151 -11.62 -20.51 -10.95
C LEU A 151 -11.88 -22.01 -10.72
N PRO A 152 -13.13 -22.40 -10.39
CA PRO A 152 -13.50 -23.78 -10.11
C PRO A 152 -13.49 -24.67 -11.38
N PRO A 153 -13.58 -26.01 -11.23
CA PRO A 153 -13.48 -26.98 -12.33
C PRO A 153 -14.46 -26.77 -13.48
N GLN A 154 -15.63 -26.19 -13.22
CA GLN A 154 -16.60 -25.90 -14.28
C GLN A 154 -16.07 -24.92 -15.34
N PHE A 155 -15.06 -24.13 -15.05
CA PHE A 155 -14.35 -23.26 -15.98
C PHE A 155 -13.20 -23.97 -16.73
N ASN A 156 -13.03 -25.31 -16.60
CA ASN A 156 -11.88 -26.00 -17.20
C ASN A 156 -11.83 -25.85 -18.72
N GLN A 157 -12.97 -25.93 -19.43
CA GLN A 157 -13.00 -25.72 -20.88
C GLN A 157 -12.55 -24.29 -21.25
N PHE A 158 -12.98 -23.33 -20.48
CA PHE A 158 -12.55 -21.93 -20.62
C PHE A 158 -11.03 -21.76 -20.41
N LYS A 159 -10.46 -22.40 -19.38
CA LYS A 159 -9.01 -22.40 -19.13
C LYS A 159 -8.22 -23.03 -20.27
N ILE A 160 -8.71 -24.16 -20.82
CA ILE A 160 -8.11 -24.82 -21.97
C ILE A 160 -8.14 -23.90 -23.19
N SER A 161 -9.27 -23.24 -23.45
CA SER A 161 -9.40 -22.27 -24.55
C SER A 161 -8.38 -21.13 -24.43
N TYR A 162 -8.18 -20.59 -23.24
CA TYR A 162 -7.14 -19.58 -22.99
C TYR A 162 -5.73 -20.10 -23.31
N ASN A 163 -5.41 -21.30 -22.84
CA ASN A 163 -4.06 -21.89 -23.06
C ASN A 163 -3.77 -22.22 -24.53
N CYS A 164 -4.81 -22.42 -25.35
CA CYS A 164 -4.67 -22.67 -26.77
C CYS A 164 -4.44 -21.39 -27.61
N GLN A 165 -4.67 -20.22 -27.02
CA GLN A 165 -4.49 -18.94 -27.70
C GLN A 165 -3.03 -18.47 -27.57
N LYS A 166 -2.52 -17.82 -28.62
CA LYS A 166 -1.18 -17.24 -28.61
C LYS A 166 -1.13 -15.86 -27.95
N GLU A 167 -2.26 -15.17 -27.96
CA GLU A 167 -2.36 -13.82 -27.43
C GLU A 167 -2.73 -13.86 -25.95
N LYS A 168 -2.12 -12.95 -25.19
CA LYS A 168 -2.43 -12.75 -23.77
C LYS A 168 -3.64 -11.83 -23.66
N TRP A 169 -4.57 -12.15 -22.79
CA TRP A 169 -5.69 -11.28 -22.51
C TRP A 169 -5.31 -10.16 -21.55
N THR A 170 -5.84 -8.99 -21.85
CA THR A 170 -5.88 -7.90 -20.85
C THR A 170 -6.87 -8.26 -19.73
N LEU A 171 -6.77 -7.59 -18.59
CA LEU A 171 -7.70 -7.81 -17.48
C LEU A 171 -9.17 -7.58 -17.90
N ASN A 172 -9.44 -6.59 -18.74
CA ASN A 172 -10.79 -6.29 -19.22
C ASN A 172 -11.34 -7.39 -20.13
N GLU A 173 -10.51 -7.95 -21.00
CA GLU A 173 -10.87 -9.09 -21.85
C GLU A 173 -11.14 -10.32 -20.99
N LEU A 174 -10.28 -10.62 -20.01
CA LEU A 174 -10.50 -11.71 -19.07
C LEU A 174 -11.84 -11.57 -18.35
N ILE A 175 -12.15 -10.38 -17.81
CA ILE A 175 -13.44 -10.13 -17.14
C ILE A 175 -14.60 -10.42 -18.08
N SER A 176 -14.53 -9.89 -19.30
CA SER A 176 -15.61 -10.07 -20.30
C SER A 176 -15.85 -11.53 -20.62
N HIS A 177 -14.77 -12.28 -20.87
CA HIS A 177 -14.84 -13.71 -21.17
C HIS A 177 -15.31 -14.55 -19.97
N CYS A 178 -14.84 -14.23 -18.76
CA CYS A 178 -15.29 -14.90 -17.53
C CYS A 178 -16.78 -14.70 -17.28
N VAL A 179 -17.31 -13.48 -17.48
CA VAL A 179 -18.74 -13.17 -17.33
C VAL A 179 -19.57 -13.94 -18.35
N GLN A 180 -19.16 -13.98 -19.62
CA GLN A 180 -19.86 -14.74 -20.66
C GLN A 180 -19.92 -16.24 -20.32
N GLU A 181 -18.79 -16.80 -19.85
CA GLU A 181 -18.74 -18.21 -19.46
C GLU A 181 -19.58 -18.50 -18.23
N GLU A 182 -19.59 -17.60 -17.24
CA GLU A 182 -20.46 -17.73 -16.07
C GLU A 182 -21.94 -17.75 -16.46
N GLU A 183 -22.38 -16.87 -17.39
CA GLU A 183 -23.74 -16.84 -17.89
C GLU A 183 -24.08 -18.13 -18.64
N ARG A 184 -23.17 -18.66 -19.45
CA ARG A 184 -23.33 -19.93 -20.14
C ARG A 184 -23.56 -21.08 -19.15
N LEU A 185 -22.70 -21.15 -18.14
CA LEU A 185 -22.79 -22.19 -17.10
C LEU A 185 -24.09 -22.10 -16.29
N LYS A 186 -24.56 -20.89 -15.99
CA LYS A 186 -25.87 -20.69 -15.32
C LYS A 186 -27.03 -21.17 -16.15
N LYS A 187 -27.05 -20.89 -17.46
CA LYS A 187 -28.09 -21.37 -18.41
C LYS A 187 -28.10 -22.91 -18.52
N ASP A 188 -26.92 -23.53 -18.59
CA ASP A 188 -26.80 -24.98 -18.66
C ASP A 188 -27.29 -25.68 -17.38
N LYS A 189 -27.04 -25.10 -16.21
CA LYS A 189 -27.60 -25.61 -14.94
C LYS A 189 -29.13 -25.53 -14.91
N THR A 190 -29.72 -24.42 -15.36
CA THR A 190 -31.18 -24.23 -15.40
C THR A 190 -31.84 -25.23 -16.33
N ARG A 191 -31.23 -25.48 -17.51
CA ARG A 191 -31.75 -26.50 -18.47
C ARG A 191 -31.72 -27.90 -17.87
N LYS A 192 -30.64 -28.31 -17.21
CA LYS A 192 -30.55 -29.63 -16.57
C LYS A 192 -31.57 -29.83 -15.45
N CYS A 193 -31.86 -28.80 -14.66
CA CYS A 193 -32.91 -28.85 -13.64
C CYS A 193 -34.33 -29.01 -14.25
N SER A 194 -34.60 -28.42 -15.42
CA SER A 194 -35.89 -28.51 -16.09
C SER A 194 -36.16 -29.90 -16.71
N PHE A 195 -35.12 -30.63 -17.12
CA PHE A 195 -35.26 -31.99 -17.69
C PHE A 195 -35.31 -33.10 -16.64
N GLY A 196 -34.86 -32.85 -15.40
CA GLY A 196 -34.86 -33.84 -14.31
C GLY A 196 -36.24 -34.07 -13.64
N HIS A 197 -37.30 -33.38 -14.05
CA HIS A 197 -38.65 -33.51 -13.45
C HIS A 197 -39.62 -34.35 -14.28
N TYR A 198 -39.13 -35.04 -15.32
CA TYR A 198 -39.95 -35.92 -16.19
C TYR A 198 -39.40 -37.35 -16.20
N SER A 199 -39.03 -37.90 -15.04
CA SER A 199 -38.73 -39.34 -14.91
C SER A 199 -39.40 -39.91 -13.69
#